data_b1f9e6f34592ceb48f960eb2ec657acf
#
_entry.id   b1f9e6f34592ceb48f960eb2ec657acf
#
_cell.length_a   1.000
_cell.length_b   1.000
_cell.length_c   1.000
_cell.angle_alpha   90.00
_cell.angle_beta   90.00
_cell.angle_gamma   90.00
#
_symmetry.space_group_name_H-M   'P 1'
#
loop_
_entity.id
_entity.type
_entity.pdbx_description
1 polymer ?
#
loop_
_entity_poly.entity_id
_entity_poly.type
_entity_poly.pdbx_seq_one_letter_code
_entity_poly.pdbx_strand_id
1 'polypeptide(L)'
;MDFIYPFFVAFSMIFFAELGDKTQLLVLSFSAKNRAYKILLGVALGTFFSHGLAILFGSRLASFSSSSFQLYLKFFTYCSFILFGIIGFLPKKDFSVSTDSSKKAKFSFFNKLSSFSFGAILVVAVSIVIGELGDKTFLASLGLGLEYPNYKFSLICGSIFGMVMSNLLAIFCGKFLSNHLKPSIVSFLSNLIFLAFGLFGMFGLFLNDF
;
A
#
# COMPACT_ATOMS: atom_id res chain seq x y z
N MET A 1 9.73 -5.56 -23.34
CA MET A 1 9.49 -6.24 -22.04
C MET A 1 9.54 -5.29 -20.84
N ASP A 2 10.02 -4.10 -21.03
CA ASP A 2 10.49 -3.24 -19.92
C ASP A 2 9.40 -2.55 -19.11
N PHE A 3 8.21 -2.30 -19.67
CA PHE A 3 7.10 -1.69 -18.94
C PHE A 3 6.30 -2.70 -18.10
N ILE A 4 6.19 -3.93 -18.57
CA ILE A 4 5.31 -4.95 -17.99
C ILE A 4 5.87 -5.49 -16.68
N TYR A 5 7.17 -5.73 -16.59
CA TYR A 5 7.79 -6.28 -15.40
C TYR A 5 7.63 -5.38 -14.15
N PRO A 6 8.02 -4.08 -14.17
CA PRO A 6 7.83 -3.19 -13.03
C PRO A 6 6.35 -2.99 -12.65
N PHE A 7 5.43 -3.04 -13.65
CA PHE A 7 3.99 -3.00 -13.39
C PHE A 7 3.56 -4.18 -12.51
N PHE A 8 3.90 -5.41 -12.89
CA PHE A 8 3.50 -6.59 -12.13
C PHE A 8 4.20 -6.69 -10.79
N VAL A 9 5.43 -6.21 -10.66
CA VAL A 9 6.13 -6.12 -9.37
C VAL A 9 5.37 -5.18 -8.43
N ALA A 10 5.06 -3.96 -8.87
CA ALA A 10 4.30 -3.00 -8.05
C ALA A 10 2.87 -3.50 -7.77
N PHE A 11 2.19 -4.03 -8.79
CA PHE A 11 0.84 -4.59 -8.64
C PHE A 11 0.81 -5.68 -7.57
N SER A 12 1.65 -6.71 -7.72
CA SER A 12 1.64 -7.85 -6.79
C SER A 12 2.01 -7.42 -5.37
N MET A 13 3.06 -6.61 -5.24
CA MET A 13 3.51 -6.15 -3.93
C MET A 13 2.42 -5.36 -3.19
N ILE A 14 1.81 -4.36 -3.84
CA ILE A 14 0.76 -3.55 -3.23
C ILE A 14 -0.52 -4.36 -3.04
N PHE A 15 -0.95 -5.15 -4.03
CA PHE A 15 -2.15 -5.98 -3.93
C PHE A 15 -2.14 -6.88 -2.69
N PHE A 16 -1.07 -7.65 -2.52
CA PHE A 16 -0.98 -8.58 -1.39
C PHE A 16 -0.71 -7.89 -0.06
N ALA A 17 0.07 -6.80 -0.07
CA ALA A 17 0.34 -6.01 1.14
C ALA A 17 -0.92 -5.37 1.72
N GLU A 18 -1.87 -5.00 0.85
CA GLU A 18 -3.13 -4.36 1.22
C GLU A 18 -4.25 -5.35 1.58
N LEU A 19 -4.11 -6.64 1.22
CA LEU A 19 -5.11 -7.63 1.62
C LEU A 19 -5.20 -7.72 3.15
N GLY A 20 -6.40 -7.43 3.69
CA GLY A 20 -6.67 -7.49 5.12
C GLY A 20 -6.12 -6.31 5.93
N ASP A 21 -5.65 -5.24 5.30
CA ASP A 21 -5.16 -4.07 6.02
C ASP A 21 -6.30 -3.13 6.50
N LYS A 22 -5.94 -2.17 7.36
CA LYS A 22 -6.88 -1.24 8.00
C LYS A 22 -7.66 -0.40 7.00
N THR A 23 -7.04 -0.02 5.89
CA THR A 23 -7.63 0.75 4.80
C THR A 23 -8.79 0.02 4.15
N GLN A 24 -8.76 -1.31 4.05
CA GLN A 24 -9.88 -2.11 3.55
C GLN A 24 -11.11 -2.02 4.46
N LEU A 25 -10.96 -2.00 5.78
CA LEU A 25 -12.07 -1.84 6.71
C LEU A 25 -12.74 -0.47 6.56
N LEU A 26 -11.95 0.57 6.31
CA LEU A 26 -12.44 1.91 6.03
C LEU A 26 -13.23 1.92 4.71
N VAL A 27 -12.68 1.36 3.64
CA VAL A 27 -13.32 1.24 2.33
C VAL A 27 -14.63 0.45 2.42
N LEU A 28 -14.66 -0.67 3.16
CA LEU A 28 -15.87 -1.45 3.42
C LEU A 28 -16.94 -0.62 4.13
N SER A 29 -16.58 0.14 5.15
CA SER A 29 -17.56 0.96 5.89
C SER A 29 -18.15 2.10 5.02
N PHE A 30 -17.37 2.66 4.09
CA PHE A 30 -17.88 3.64 3.13
C PHE A 30 -18.72 2.99 2.02
N SER A 31 -18.38 1.79 1.58
CA SER A 31 -19.10 1.07 0.54
C SER A 31 -20.52 0.66 0.98
N ALA A 32 -20.75 0.49 2.29
CA ALA A 32 -22.08 0.22 2.83
C ALA A 32 -23.08 1.38 2.62
N LYS A 33 -22.58 2.61 2.45
CA LYS A 33 -23.39 3.83 2.31
C LYS A 33 -23.32 4.49 0.92
N ASN A 34 -22.33 4.10 0.11
CA ASN A 34 -22.05 4.73 -1.18
C ASN A 34 -21.85 3.65 -2.25
N ARG A 35 -22.03 4.05 -3.51
CA ARG A 35 -21.82 3.16 -4.65
C ARG A 35 -20.35 2.76 -4.76
N ALA A 36 -20.08 1.47 -4.93
CA ALA A 36 -18.73 0.89 -4.97
C ALA A 36 -17.78 1.63 -5.94
N TYR A 37 -18.25 2.00 -7.13
CA TYR A 37 -17.40 2.70 -8.12
C TYR A 37 -16.88 4.06 -7.63
N LYS A 38 -17.68 4.82 -6.82
CA LYS A 38 -17.23 6.10 -6.25
C LYS A 38 -16.13 5.87 -5.21
N ILE A 39 -16.26 4.83 -4.42
CA ILE A 39 -15.26 4.46 -3.43
C ILE A 39 -13.97 4.03 -4.12
N LEU A 40 -14.05 3.18 -5.14
CA LEU A 40 -12.89 2.74 -5.90
C LEU A 40 -12.19 3.88 -6.64
N LEU A 41 -12.94 4.86 -7.16
CA LEU A 41 -12.35 6.09 -7.71
C LEU A 41 -11.62 6.89 -6.62
N GLY A 42 -12.19 7.00 -5.42
CA GLY A 42 -11.52 7.62 -4.28
C GLY A 42 -10.24 6.88 -3.89
N VAL A 43 -10.27 5.54 -3.87
CA VAL A 43 -9.10 4.69 -3.65
C VAL A 43 -8.03 4.96 -4.71
N ALA A 44 -8.40 4.94 -6.00
CA ALA A 44 -7.46 5.18 -7.10
C ALA A 44 -6.79 6.56 -7.00
N LEU A 45 -7.57 7.61 -6.72
CA LEU A 45 -7.05 8.97 -6.54
C LEU A 45 -6.15 9.06 -5.30
N GLY A 46 -6.57 8.51 -4.18
CA GLY A 46 -5.76 8.49 -2.94
C GLY A 46 -4.43 7.78 -3.15
N THR A 47 -4.46 6.62 -3.80
CA THR A 47 -3.24 5.84 -4.12
C THR A 47 -2.35 6.59 -5.11
N PHE A 48 -2.92 7.22 -6.13
CA PHE A 48 -2.15 8.05 -7.06
C PHE A 48 -1.34 9.12 -6.33
N PHE A 49 -1.94 9.80 -5.36
CA PHE A 49 -1.23 10.82 -4.59
C PHE A 49 -0.26 10.23 -3.58
N SER A 50 -0.63 9.21 -2.80
CA SER A 50 0.27 8.63 -1.79
C SER A 50 1.42 7.85 -2.42
N HIS A 51 1.12 6.77 -3.13
CA HIS A 51 2.14 5.91 -3.75
C HIS A 51 2.80 6.57 -4.95
N GLY A 52 2.07 7.37 -5.73
CA GLY A 52 2.63 8.13 -6.83
C GLY A 52 3.71 9.09 -6.36
N LEU A 53 3.47 9.86 -5.30
CA LEU A 53 4.48 10.74 -4.69
C LEU A 53 5.67 9.94 -4.13
N ALA A 54 5.43 8.80 -3.46
CA ALA A 54 6.49 7.94 -2.96
C ALA A 54 7.41 7.44 -4.09
N ILE A 55 6.81 6.92 -5.19
CA ILE A 55 7.54 6.44 -6.36
C ILE A 55 8.32 7.58 -7.03
N LEU A 56 7.70 8.74 -7.22
CA LEU A 56 8.37 9.91 -7.81
C LEU A 56 9.54 10.36 -6.93
N PHE A 57 9.36 10.41 -5.63
CA PHE A 57 10.41 10.80 -4.69
C PHE A 57 11.55 9.78 -4.70
N GLY A 58 11.25 8.47 -4.62
CA GLY A 58 12.24 7.40 -4.70
C GLY A 58 13.04 7.45 -6.01
N SER A 59 12.36 7.63 -7.14
CA SER A 59 13.04 7.73 -8.44
C SER A 59 13.88 9.00 -8.60
N ARG A 60 13.49 10.11 -7.96
CA ARG A 60 14.33 11.32 -7.92
C ARG A 60 15.55 11.12 -7.04
N LEU A 61 15.40 10.49 -5.87
CA LEU A 61 16.55 10.14 -5.03
C LEU A 61 17.56 9.28 -5.81
N ALA A 62 17.10 8.27 -6.54
CA ALA A 62 17.97 7.46 -7.39
C ALA A 62 18.69 8.30 -8.45
N SER A 63 18.02 9.29 -9.07
CA SER A 63 18.58 10.09 -10.17
C SER A 63 19.62 11.12 -9.71
N PHE A 64 19.50 11.64 -8.49
CA PHE A 64 20.38 12.69 -7.96
C PHE A 64 21.52 12.17 -7.08
N SER A 65 21.46 10.89 -6.69
CA SER A 65 22.42 10.31 -5.77
C SER A 65 23.64 9.75 -6.48
N SER A 66 24.82 9.82 -5.84
CA SER A 66 26.01 9.08 -6.28
C SER A 66 25.76 7.58 -6.22
N SER A 67 26.48 6.80 -7.02
CA SER A 67 26.31 5.33 -7.05
C SER A 67 26.44 4.70 -5.67
N SER A 68 27.40 5.15 -4.85
CA SER A 68 27.56 4.65 -3.48
C SER A 68 26.35 4.97 -2.59
N PHE A 69 25.77 6.16 -2.72
CA PHE A 69 24.60 6.54 -1.92
C PHE A 69 23.34 5.78 -2.37
N GLN A 70 23.19 5.53 -3.67
CA GLN A 70 22.11 4.66 -4.18
C GLN A 70 22.20 3.25 -3.60
N LEU A 71 23.41 2.70 -3.49
CA LEU A 71 23.66 1.39 -2.88
C LEU A 71 23.16 1.36 -1.42
N TYR A 72 23.50 2.37 -0.62
CA TYR A 72 23.01 2.47 0.76
C TYR A 72 21.49 2.60 0.84
N LEU A 73 20.88 3.39 -0.04
CA LEU A 73 19.41 3.53 -0.08
C LEU A 73 18.70 2.22 -0.44
N LYS A 74 19.22 1.49 -1.43
CA LYS A 74 18.70 0.17 -1.83
C LYS A 74 18.86 -0.83 -0.69
N PHE A 75 20.04 -0.89 -0.09
CA PHE A 75 20.31 -1.73 1.07
C PHE A 75 19.33 -1.47 2.22
N PHE A 76 19.13 -0.19 2.58
CA PHE A 76 18.17 0.21 3.60
C PHE A 76 16.74 -0.19 3.24
N THR A 77 16.34 -0.03 1.98
CA THR A 77 15.01 -0.43 1.48
C THR A 77 14.79 -1.93 1.64
N TYR A 78 15.74 -2.77 1.21
CA TYR A 78 15.60 -4.21 1.33
C TYR A 78 15.64 -4.69 2.78
N CYS A 79 16.48 -4.07 3.62
CA CYS A 79 16.45 -4.30 5.06
C CYS A 79 15.10 -3.96 5.67
N SER A 80 14.47 -2.85 5.25
CA SER A 80 13.13 -2.46 5.71
C SER A 80 12.08 -3.50 5.31
N PHE A 81 12.15 -4.04 4.10
CA PHE A 81 11.23 -5.09 3.65
C PHE A 81 11.39 -6.37 4.45
N ILE A 82 12.62 -6.81 4.70
CA ILE A 82 12.91 -7.97 5.56
C ILE A 82 12.35 -7.71 6.96
N LEU A 83 12.60 -6.52 7.51
CA LEU A 83 12.13 -6.14 8.84
C LEU A 83 10.60 -6.16 8.93
N PHE A 84 9.88 -5.59 7.96
CA PHE A 84 8.42 -5.63 7.91
C PHE A 84 7.89 -7.06 7.77
N GLY A 85 8.54 -7.88 6.94
CA GLY A 85 8.20 -9.30 6.83
C GLY A 85 8.34 -10.02 8.18
N ILE A 86 9.46 -9.86 8.87
CA ILE A 86 9.72 -10.52 10.17
C ILE A 86 8.79 -10.00 11.26
N ILE A 87 8.63 -8.67 11.39
CA ILE A 87 7.76 -8.07 12.41
C ILE A 87 6.30 -8.50 12.21
N GLY A 88 5.89 -8.65 10.95
CA GLY A 88 4.54 -9.10 10.64
C GLY A 88 4.23 -10.54 11.07
N PHE A 89 5.25 -11.39 11.26
CA PHE A 89 5.08 -12.74 11.81
C PHE A 89 5.03 -12.78 13.34
N LEU A 90 5.44 -11.70 14.01
CA LEU A 90 5.36 -11.65 15.46
C LEU A 90 3.89 -11.62 15.91
N PRO A 91 3.53 -12.37 16.97
CA PRO A 91 2.17 -12.35 17.48
C PRO A 91 1.83 -10.91 17.91
N LYS A 92 0.87 -10.29 17.22
CA LYS A 92 0.33 -9.01 17.67
C LYS A 92 -0.34 -9.23 19.03
N LYS A 93 0.25 -8.73 20.10
CA LYS A 93 -0.50 -8.47 21.33
C LYS A 93 -1.64 -7.55 20.94
N ASP A 94 -2.88 -8.01 21.18
CA ASP A 94 -4.07 -7.19 21.00
C ASP A 94 -3.91 -5.92 21.83
N PHE A 95 -3.37 -4.90 21.18
CA PHE A 95 -3.44 -3.54 21.69
C PHE A 95 -4.88 -3.12 21.44
N SER A 96 -5.73 -3.36 22.44
CA SER A 96 -7.09 -2.86 22.46
C SER A 96 -6.99 -1.33 22.31
N VAL A 97 -7.21 -0.88 21.08
CA VAL A 97 -7.29 0.56 20.78
C VAL A 97 -8.51 1.07 21.52
N SER A 98 -8.26 1.67 22.66
CA SER A 98 -9.24 2.51 23.37
C SER A 98 -9.86 3.45 22.34
N THR A 99 -11.17 3.36 22.24
CA THR A 99 -12.00 4.13 21.30
C THR A 99 -11.99 5.58 21.74
N ASP A 100 -10.98 6.32 21.31
CA ASP A 100 -10.82 7.74 21.63
C ASP A 100 -12.00 8.53 21.05
N SER A 101 -12.62 9.34 21.89
CA SER A 101 -13.76 10.20 21.55
C SER A 101 -13.45 11.14 20.38
N SER A 102 -12.18 11.45 20.13
CA SER A 102 -11.70 12.24 19.00
C SER A 102 -11.92 11.57 17.64
N LYS A 103 -11.93 10.23 17.60
CA LYS A 103 -12.21 9.45 16.36
C LYS A 103 -13.70 9.51 15.99
N LYS A 104 -14.60 9.59 16.98
CA LYS A 104 -16.05 9.74 16.74
C LYS A 104 -16.40 11.10 16.12
N ALA A 105 -15.74 12.17 16.55
CA ALA A 105 -15.97 13.52 16.00
C ALA A 105 -15.45 13.64 14.55
N LYS A 106 -14.25 13.10 14.26
CA LYS A 106 -13.72 13.03 12.89
C LYS A 106 -14.61 12.19 11.98
N PHE A 107 -15.06 11.03 12.44
CA PHE A 107 -15.93 10.14 11.66
C PHE A 107 -17.31 10.78 11.39
N SER A 108 -17.86 11.56 12.33
CA SER A 108 -19.11 12.31 12.15
C SER A 108 -18.97 13.42 11.12
N PHE A 109 -17.86 14.16 11.11
CA PHE A 109 -17.55 15.18 10.11
C PHE A 109 -17.41 14.57 8.70
N PHE A 110 -16.71 13.46 8.57
CA PHE A 110 -16.57 12.70 7.32
C PHE A 110 -17.91 12.17 6.81
N ASN A 111 -18.80 11.69 7.69
CA ASN A 111 -20.14 11.25 7.33
C ASN A 111 -21.01 12.39 6.77
N LYS A 112 -20.88 13.60 7.29
CA LYS A 112 -21.62 14.76 6.79
C LYS A 112 -21.13 15.24 5.44
N LEU A 113 -19.81 15.11 5.20
CA LEU A 113 -19.21 15.47 3.89
C LEU A 113 -19.52 14.43 2.79
N SER A 114 -19.65 13.15 3.17
CA SER A 114 -19.95 12.06 2.21
C SER A 114 -21.38 12.09 1.67
N SER A 115 -22.28 12.92 2.21
CA SER A 115 -23.63 13.10 1.71
C SER A 115 -23.69 13.81 0.34
N PHE A 116 -22.62 14.50 -0.04
CA PHE A 116 -22.47 15.07 -1.39
C PHE A 116 -21.91 14.00 -2.34
N SER A 117 -22.48 13.89 -3.53
CA SER A 117 -22.13 12.83 -4.51
C SER A 117 -20.66 12.81 -4.91
N PHE A 118 -19.97 13.95 -4.84
CA PHE A 118 -18.52 14.11 -5.05
C PHE A 118 -17.72 13.99 -3.74
N GLY A 119 -18.36 14.28 -2.60
CA GLY A 119 -17.74 14.26 -1.29
C GLY A 119 -17.24 12.88 -0.87
N ALA A 120 -17.93 11.81 -1.25
CA ALA A 120 -17.50 10.44 -0.94
C ALA A 120 -16.16 10.09 -1.59
N ILE A 121 -15.92 10.49 -2.84
CA ILE A 121 -14.67 10.27 -3.56
C ILE A 121 -13.52 10.99 -2.86
N LEU A 122 -13.70 12.28 -2.55
CA LEU A 122 -12.69 13.10 -1.88
C LEU A 122 -12.39 12.60 -0.47
N VAL A 123 -13.42 12.25 0.30
CA VAL A 123 -13.26 11.72 1.65
C VAL A 123 -12.44 10.45 1.65
N VAL A 124 -12.75 9.51 0.75
CA VAL A 124 -11.99 8.26 0.63
C VAL A 124 -10.57 8.55 0.17
N ALA A 125 -10.38 9.39 -0.86
CA ALA A 125 -9.05 9.75 -1.36
C ALA A 125 -8.17 10.36 -0.25
N VAL A 126 -8.68 11.34 0.48
CA VAL A 126 -7.95 11.97 1.60
C VAL A 126 -7.68 10.97 2.73
N SER A 127 -8.65 10.10 3.02
CA SER A 127 -8.46 9.07 4.05
C SER A 127 -7.37 8.07 3.67
N ILE A 128 -7.31 7.67 2.40
CA ILE A 128 -6.23 6.81 1.88
C ILE A 128 -4.89 7.54 1.97
N VAL A 129 -4.80 8.77 1.47
CA VAL A 129 -3.54 9.54 1.56
C VAL A 129 -3.04 9.61 2.99
N ILE A 130 -3.89 9.99 3.95
CA ILE A 130 -3.50 10.13 5.36
C ILE A 130 -3.18 8.76 5.98
N GLY A 131 -3.91 7.71 5.61
CA GLY A 131 -3.74 6.36 6.15
C GLY A 131 -2.47 5.67 5.66
N GLU A 132 -2.10 5.95 4.40
CA GLU A 132 -0.95 5.32 3.74
C GLU A 132 0.36 6.07 3.96
N LEU A 133 0.32 7.38 4.31
CA LEU A 133 1.55 8.15 4.55
C LEU A 133 2.35 7.54 5.71
N GLY A 134 3.55 7.05 5.37
CA GLY A 134 4.46 6.43 6.34
C GLY A 134 4.15 4.97 6.68
N ASP A 135 3.18 4.34 6.03
CA ASP A 135 2.93 2.91 6.19
C ASP A 135 3.91 2.07 5.34
N LYS A 136 3.92 0.76 5.60
CA LYS A 136 4.78 -0.24 4.90
C LYS A 136 4.66 -0.17 3.38
N THR A 137 3.46 0.04 2.85
CA THR A 137 3.18 0.12 1.41
C THR A 137 3.65 1.41 0.78
N PHE A 138 3.61 2.53 1.51
CA PHE A 138 4.24 3.79 1.11
C PHE A 138 5.76 3.64 0.99
N LEU A 139 6.41 3.04 2.00
CA LEU A 139 7.85 2.77 1.97
C LEU A 139 8.23 1.76 0.88
N ALA A 140 7.38 0.76 0.63
CA ALA A 140 7.53 -0.16 -0.48
C ALA A 140 7.51 0.57 -1.83
N SER A 141 6.56 1.46 -2.02
CA SER A 141 6.45 2.27 -3.25
C SER A 141 7.65 3.19 -3.45
N LEU A 142 8.16 3.78 -2.37
CA LEU A 142 9.40 4.57 -2.40
C LEU A 142 10.59 3.70 -2.83
N GLY A 143 10.72 2.50 -2.25
CA GLY A 143 11.77 1.55 -2.60
C GLY A 143 11.69 1.08 -4.05
N LEU A 144 10.49 0.80 -4.56
CA LEU A 144 10.29 0.46 -5.96
C LEU A 144 10.69 1.62 -6.89
N GLY A 145 10.41 2.87 -6.48
CA GLY A 145 10.86 4.05 -7.22
C GLY A 145 12.38 4.19 -7.27
N LEU A 146 13.08 3.80 -6.19
CA LEU A 146 14.55 3.74 -6.14
C LEU A 146 15.11 2.65 -7.06
N GLU A 147 14.48 1.47 -7.05
CA GLU A 147 14.95 0.30 -7.80
C GLU A 147 14.72 0.45 -9.30
N TYR A 148 13.56 1.01 -9.69
CA TYR A 148 13.16 1.16 -11.10
C TYR A 148 12.92 2.63 -11.47
N PRO A 149 13.94 3.53 -11.39
CA PRO A 149 13.73 4.98 -11.53
C PRO A 149 13.23 5.40 -12.92
N ASN A 150 13.48 4.60 -13.95
CA ASN A 150 13.06 4.88 -15.33
C ASN A 150 11.62 4.45 -15.63
N TYR A 151 11.01 3.64 -14.75
CA TYR A 151 9.70 3.00 -14.99
C TYR A 151 8.58 3.55 -14.09
N LYS A 152 8.64 4.83 -13.73
CA LYS A 152 7.71 5.52 -12.82
C LYS A 152 6.24 5.29 -13.15
N PHE A 153 5.86 5.47 -14.43
CA PHE A 153 4.49 5.29 -14.87
C PHE A 153 4.01 3.85 -14.69
N SER A 154 4.85 2.89 -15.01
CA SER A 154 4.56 1.47 -14.84
C SER A 154 4.32 1.14 -13.37
N LEU A 155 5.18 1.63 -12.48
CA LEU A 155 5.06 1.44 -11.03
C LEU A 155 3.79 2.11 -10.48
N ILE A 156 3.50 3.35 -10.89
CA ILE A 156 2.30 4.08 -10.44
C ILE A 156 1.05 3.35 -10.89
N CYS A 157 0.97 2.95 -12.17
CA CYS A 157 -0.15 2.16 -12.67
C CYS A 157 -0.30 0.85 -11.92
N GLY A 158 0.78 0.09 -11.73
CA GLY A 158 0.78 -1.16 -10.98
C GLY A 158 0.28 -0.99 -9.55
N SER A 159 0.77 0.04 -8.85
CA SER A 159 0.34 0.36 -7.48
C SER A 159 -1.15 0.70 -7.40
N ILE A 160 -1.66 1.54 -8.32
CA ILE A 160 -3.08 1.89 -8.37
C ILE A 160 -3.94 0.65 -8.64
N PHE A 161 -3.57 -0.15 -9.65
CA PHE A 161 -4.29 -1.38 -9.95
C PHE A 161 -4.26 -2.36 -8.78
N GLY A 162 -3.12 -2.53 -8.13
CA GLY A 162 -2.98 -3.39 -6.94
C GLY A 162 -3.91 -2.95 -5.81
N MET A 163 -3.90 -1.67 -5.49
CA MET A 163 -4.74 -1.08 -4.45
C MET A 163 -6.24 -1.17 -4.78
N VAL A 164 -6.62 -0.82 -6.01
CA VAL A 164 -8.02 -0.89 -6.47
C VAL A 164 -8.52 -2.32 -6.47
N MET A 165 -7.76 -3.27 -6.99
CA MET A 165 -8.16 -4.69 -7.02
C MET A 165 -8.26 -5.32 -5.63
N SER A 166 -7.34 -5.00 -4.73
CA SER A 166 -7.41 -5.44 -3.33
C SER A 166 -8.68 -4.93 -2.64
N ASN A 167 -8.99 -3.63 -2.80
CA ASN A 167 -10.20 -3.03 -2.23
C ASN A 167 -11.49 -3.48 -2.94
N LEU A 168 -11.44 -3.74 -4.24
CA LEU A 168 -12.56 -4.32 -4.98
C LEU A 168 -12.90 -5.72 -4.44
N LEU A 169 -11.91 -6.57 -4.22
CA LEU A 169 -12.12 -7.86 -3.59
C LEU A 169 -12.73 -7.70 -2.19
N ALA A 170 -12.26 -6.74 -1.39
CA ALA A 170 -12.82 -6.47 -0.08
C ALA A 170 -14.31 -6.06 -0.16
N ILE A 171 -14.69 -5.21 -1.11
CA ILE A 171 -16.08 -4.75 -1.27
C ILE A 171 -17.00 -5.90 -1.72
N PHE A 172 -16.58 -6.69 -2.72
CA PHE A 172 -17.43 -7.75 -3.29
C PHE A 172 -17.40 -9.04 -2.47
N CYS A 173 -16.24 -9.39 -1.93
CA CYS A 173 -16.04 -10.63 -1.20
C CYS A 173 -16.00 -10.45 0.32
N GLY A 174 -16.25 -9.26 0.83
CA GLY A 174 -16.07 -8.93 2.25
C GLY A 174 -16.80 -9.88 3.20
N LYS A 175 -18.06 -10.28 2.87
CA LYS A 175 -18.80 -11.32 3.60
C LYS A 175 -18.21 -12.73 3.42
N PHE A 176 -17.74 -13.03 2.21
CA PHE A 176 -17.14 -14.33 1.90
C PHE A 176 -15.71 -14.43 2.47
N LEU A 177 -14.95 -13.35 2.33
CA LEU A 177 -13.59 -13.26 2.86
C LEU A 177 -13.55 -13.36 4.39
N SER A 178 -14.43 -12.65 5.09
CA SER A 178 -14.49 -12.69 6.56
C SER A 178 -14.89 -14.06 7.10
N ASN A 179 -15.65 -14.85 6.34
CA ASN A 179 -16.11 -16.17 6.77
C ASN A 179 -15.13 -17.30 6.38
N HIS A 180 -14.33 -17.15 5.32
CA HIS A 180 -13.51 -18.23 4.77
C HIS A 180 -12.00 -17.97 4.88
N LEU A 181 -11.55 -16.72 4.81
CA LEU A 181 -10.14 -16.39 4.98
C LEU A 181 -9.89 -15.95 6.42
N LYS A 182 -9.15 -16.76 7.15
CA LYS A 182 -8.63 -16.35 8.45
C LYS A 182 -7.69 -15.14 8.24
N PRO A 183 -7.87 -14.02 8.97
CA PRO A 183 -6.99 -12.85 8.90
C PRO A 183 -5.50 -13.20 9.02
N SER A 184 -5.21 -14.29 9.73
CA SER A 184 -3.88 -14.86 9.90
C SER A 184 -3.24 -15.31 8.58
N ILE A 185 -4.02 -15.91 7.65
CA ILE A 185 -3.50 -16.38 6.35
C ILE A 185 -3.15 -15.19 5.45
N VAL A 186 -4.01 -14.18 5.45
CA VAL A 186 -3.79 -12.97 4.65
C VAL A 186 -2.55 -12.22 5.13
N SER A 187 -2.45 -12.04 6.45
CA SER A 187 -1.26 -11.43 7.07
C SER A 187 0.00 -12.24 6.80
N PHE A 188 -0.07 -13.57 6.88
CA PHE A 188 1.05 -14.47 6.55
C PHE A 188 1.53 -14.25 5.11
N LEU A 189 0.60 -14.22 4.14
CA LEU A 189 0.93 -14.06 2.72
C LEU A 189 1.58 -12.69 2.45
N SER A 190 1.02 -11.61 3.01
CA SER A 190 1.59 -10.27 2.92
C SER A 190 3.02 -10.22 3.45
N ASN A 191 3.25 -10.78 4.64
CA ASN A 191 4.57 -10.78 5.28
C ASN A 191 5.59 -11.61 4.50
N LEU A 192 5.15 -12.75 3.93
CA LEU A 192 5.99 -13.60 3.09
C LEU A 192 6.45 -12.86 1.83
N ILE A 193 5.56 -12.07 1.23
CA ILE A 193 5.88 -11.27 0.03
C ILE A 193 6.91 -10.19 0.36
N PHE A 194 6.74 -9.44 1.46
CA PHE A 194 7.75 -8.47 1.89
C PHE A 194 9.11 -9.13 2.13
N LEU A 195 9.11 -10.29 2.76
CA LEU A 195 10.33 -11.05 3.04
C LEU A 195 10.98 -11.54 1.76
N ALA A 196 10.21 -12.05 0.81
CA ALA A 196 10.70 -12.50 -0.49
C ALA A 196 11.31 -11.33 -1.28
N PHE A 197 10.61 -10.19 -1.41
CA PHE A 197 11.15 -9.00 -2.09
C PHE A 197 12.43 -8.47 -1.42
N GLY A 198 12.46 -8.45 -0.09
CA GLY A 198 13.65 -8.03 0.65
C GLY A 198 14.84 -8.95 0.41
N LEU A 199 14.63 -10.27 0.47
CA LEU A 199 15.69 -11.26 0.25
C LEU A 199 16.18 -11.28 -1.21
N PHE A 200 15.26 -11.30 -2.19
CA PHE A 200 15.63 -11.28 -3.60
C PHE A 200 16.34 -9.98 -3.99
N GLY A 201 15.85 -8.84 -3.48
CA GLY A 201 16.51 -7.56 -3.71
C GLY A 201 17.89 -7.49 -3.09
N MET A 202 18.05 -7.98 -1.85
CA MET A 202 19.36 -8.05 -1.20
C MET A 202 20.33 -8.97 -1.95
N PHE A 203 19.85 -10.14 -2.39
CA PHE A 203 20.66 -11.08 -3.18
C PHE A 203 21.10 -10.49 -4.51
N GLY A 204 20.17 -9.80 -5.21
CA GLY A 204 20.48 -9.10 -6.46
C GLY A 204 21.53 -8.00 -6.28
N LEU A 205 21.48 -7.29 -5.16
CA LEU A 205 22.43 -6.26 -4.80
C LEU A 205 23.84 -6.84 -4.59
N PHE A 206 23.95 -7.99 -3.92
CA PHE A 206 25.23 -8.67 -3.74
C PHE A 206 25.81 -9.25 -5.03
N LEU A 207 24.98 -9.65 -6.00
CA LEU A 207 25.46 -10.22 -7.26
C LEU A 207 25.92 -9.16 -8.27
N ASN A 208 25.33 -7.95 -8.24
CA ASN A 208 25.55 -6.93 -9.27
C ASN A 208 26.49 -5.81 -8.83
N ASP A 209 26.65 -5.56 -7.51
CA ASP A 209 27.36 -4.39 -6.99
C ASP A 209 28.59 -4.78 -6.12
N PHE A 210 28.87 -6.07 -5.95
CA PHE A 210 30.09 -6.65 -5.37
C PHE A 210 30.72 -7.67 -6.31
#